data_605f2074548365b8ac98cd90d9651dd2
#
_entry.id   605f2074548365b8ac98cd90d9651dd2
#
_cell.length_a   1.000
_cell.length_b   1.000
_cell.length_c   1.000
_cell.angle_alpha   90.00
_cell.angle_beta   90.00
_cell.angle_gamma   90.00
#
_symmetry.space_group_name_H-M   'P 1'
#
loop_
_entity.id
_entity.type
_entity.pdbx_description
1 polymer ?
#
loop_
_entity_poly.entity_id
_entity_poly.type
_entity_poly.pdbx_seq_one_letter_code
_entity_poly.pdbx_strand_id
1 'polypeptide(L)'
;DFLETQQSGSIAAAADLIVSALRQGGTVSCSELGHGIQGDFLGRAGGLFAVQAFSYSMTVNHPLPECRRKAQPADPDEDLRRIRAAVAHSTLRAGDVMLVASVSGRNRAPVELALACRERGVRVIGFTALAYTQKVVSLHPTGKRLCDAVDVVVDCGAPYGDAGVKV
;
A
#
# COMPACT_ATOMS: atom_id res chain seq x y z
N ASP A 1 26.52 3.24 -2.70
CA ASP A 1 25.12 3.43 -3.06
C ASP A 1 24.21 3.10 -1.86
N PHE A 2 23.21 3.97 -1.56
CA PHE A 2 22.30 3.81 -0.41
C PHE A 2 21.57 2.46 -0.42
N LEU A 3 21.05 2.04 -1.57
CA LEU A 3 20.33 0.79 -1.69
C LEU A 3 21.24 -0.43 -1.45
N GLU A 4 22.45 -0.42 -1.99
CA GLU A 4 23.41 -1.51 -1.83
C GLU A 4 23.94 -1.60 -0.40
N THR A 5 24.20 -0.47 0.23
CA THR A 5 24.86 -0.45 1.54
C THR A 5 23.92 -0.49 2.72
N GLN A 6 22.74 0.11 2.60
CA GLN A 6 21.81 0.27 3.72
C GLN A 6 20.52 -0.54 3.58
N GLN A 7 20.12 -0.90 2.34
CA GLN A 7 18.86 -1.58 2.08
C GLN A 7 19.00 -3.03 1.59
N SER A 8 20.21 -3.55 1.40
CA SER A 8 20.43 -4.92 0.91
C SER A 8 19.71 -5.98 1.74
N GLY A 9 19.72 -5.84 3.06
CA GLY A 9 19.01 -6.76 3.98
C GLY A 9 17.50 -6.71 3.83
N SER A 10 16.92 -5.51 3.75
CA SER A 10 15.47 -5.31 3.55
C SER A 10 15.02 -5.80 2.18
N ILE A 11 15.82 -5.56 1.14
CA ILE A 11 15.55 -6.03 -0.22
C ILE A 11 15.61 -7.56 -0.26
N ALA A 12 16.62 -8.18 0.36
CA ALA A 12 16.72 -9.63 0.46
C ALA A 12 15.51 -10.23 1.19
N ALA A 13 15.12 -9.66 2.34
CA ALA A 13 13.95 -10.11 3.09
C ALA A 13 12.64 -9.98 2.27
N ALA A 14 12.48 -8.90 1.52
CA ALA A 14 11.34 -8.71 0.61
C ALA A 14 11.35 -9.77 -0.52
N ALA A 15 12.51 -10.04 -1.11
CA ALA A 15 12.66 -11.06 -2.14
C ALA A 15 12.36 -12.47 -1.59
N ASP A 16 12.81 -12.81 -0.39
CA ASP A 16 12.53 -14.09 0.26
C ASP A 16 11.02 -14.28 0.52
N LEU A 17 10.30 -13.24 0.94
CA LEU A 17 8.84 -13.29 1.07
C LEU A 17 8.16 -13.57 -0.28
N ILE A 18 8.57 -12.89 -1.34
CA ILE A 18 8.03 -13.09 -2.69
C ILE A 18 8.31 -14.51 -3.18
N VAL A 19 9.56 -14.96 -3.08
CA VAL A 19 9.95 -16.32 -3.50
C VAL A 19 9.20 -17.39 -2.72
N SER A 20 9.08 -17.21 -1.39
CA SER A 20 8.33 -18.13 -0.54
C SER A 20 6.86 -18.22 -0.94
N ALA A 21 6.19 -17.09 -1.17
CA ALA A 21 4.80 -17.05 -1.61
C ALA A 21 4.61 -17.79 -2.94
N LEU A 22 5.43 -17.46 -3.94
CA LEU A 22 5.33 -18.07 -5.28
C LEU A 22 5.59 -19.58 -5.25
N ARG A 23 6.59 -20.03 -4.48
CA ARG A 23 6.89 -21.48 -4.31
C ARG A 23 5.75 -22.24 -3.67
N GLN A 24 4.94 -21.61 -2.84
CA GLN A 24 3.76 -22.19 -2.18
C GLN A 24 2.47 -22.03 -2.99
N GLY A 25 2.55 -21.57 -4.24
CA GLY A 25 1.39 -21.32 -5.10
C GLY A 25 0.57 -20.10 -4.69
N GLY A 26 1.17 -19.16 -3.94
CA GLY A 26 0.60 -17.86 -3.64
C GLY A 26 0.80 -16.87 -4.77
N THR A 27 0.30 -15.65 -4.58
CA THR A 27 0.36 -14.55 -5.54
C THR A 27 1.09 -13.36 -4.96
N VAL A 28 1.60 -12.50 -5.85
CA VAL A 28 2.16 -11.19 -5.51
C VAL A 28 1.29 -10.13 -6.14
N SER A 29 0.74 -9.23 -5.34
CA SER A 29 -0.12 -8.15 -5.80
C SER A 29 0.52 -6.79 -5.52
N CYS A 30 0.26 -5.82 -6.40
CA CYS A 30 0.75 -4.46 -6.28
C CYS A 30 -0.42 -3.48 -6.26
N SER A 31 -0.48 -2.62 -5.24
CA SER A 31 -1.56 -1.66 -5.06
C SER A 31 -1.23 -0.29 -5.65
N GLU A 32 -2.27 0.39 -6.17
CA GLU A 32 -2.20 1.82 -6.54
C GLU A 32 -2.51 2.76 -5.38
N LEU A 33 -2.97 2.24 -4.24
CA LEU A 33 -3.25 3.08 -3.08
C LEU A 33 -1.95 3.65 -2.49
N GLY A 34 -1.87 4.95 -2.45
CA GLY A 34 -0.67 5.67 -2.05
C GLY A 34 0.09 6.22 -3.28
N HIS A 35 1.38 5.92 -3.41
CA HIS A 35 2.14 6.21 -4.63
C HIS A 35 2.03 4.99 -5.56
N GLY A 36 1.45 5.21 -6.75
CA GLY A 36 1.18 4.16 -7.70
C GLY A 36 2.46 3.49 -8.22
N ILE A 37 2.88 2.42 -7.56
CA ILE A 37 4.02 1.61 -7.99
C ILE A 37 3.66 0.54 -9.03
N GLN A 38 2.38 0.44 -9.41
CA GLN A 38 1.96 -0.53 -10.42
C GLN A 38 2.70 -0.35 -11.75
N GLY A 39 2.88 0.89 -12.19
CA GLY A 39 3.65 1.18 -13.41
C GLY A 39 5.12 0.74 -13.34
N ASP A 40 5.69 0.60 -12.14
CA ASP A 40 7.07 0.14 -11.96
C ASP A 40 7.20 -1.39 -11.95
N PHE A 41 6.18 -2.10 -11.52
CA PHE A 41 6.18 -3.56 -11.40
C PHE A 41 5.40 -4.26 -12.51
N LEU A 42 4.38 -3.61 -13.09
CA LEU A 42 3.49 -4.20 -14.09
C LEU A 42 3.77 -3.65 -15.48
N GLY A 43 3.65 -4.51 -16.48
CA GLY A 43 3.71 -4.10 -17.90
C GLY A 43 5.09 -3.63 -18.39
N ARG A 44 6.15 -3.89 -17.65
CA ARG A 44 7.52 -3.53 -18.03
C ARG A 44 8.24 -4.71 -18.68
N ALA A 45 8.99 -4.41 -19.76
CA ALA A 45 9.96 -5.38 -20.28
C ALA A 45 10.99 -5.73 -19.22
N GLY A 46 11.17 -7.03 -18.93
CA GLY A 46 12.05 -7.53 -17.88
C GLY A 46 11.46 -7.45 -16.45
N GLY A 47 10.20 -7.05 -16.29
CA GLY A 47 9.50 -7.08 -15.01
C GLY A 47 9.15 -8.51 -14.57
N LEU A 48 8.88 -8.69 -13.28
CA LEU A 48 8.43 -9.97 -12.75
C LEU A 48 6.98 -10.24 -13.20
N PHE A 49 6.81 -11.21 -14.09
CA PHE A 49 5.51 -11.56 -14.68
C PHE A 49 4.46 -12.02 -13.63
N ALA A 50 4.93 -12.51 -12.50
CA ALA A 50 4.07 -13.02 -11.43
C ALA A 50 3.36 -11.92 -10.60
N VAL A 51 3.69 -10.64 -10.81
CA VAL A 51 3.03 -9.53 -10.08
C VAL A 51 1.72 -9.18 -10.75
N GLN A 52 0.67 -9.02 -9.95
CA GLN A 52 -0.68 -8.69 -10.40
C GLN A 52 -1.14 -7.34 -9.84
N ALA A 53 -2.02 -6.65 -10.56
CA ALA A 53 -2.64 -5.44 -10.05
C ALA A 53 -3.66 -5.76 -8.96
N PHE A 54 -3.60 -5.04 -7.84
CA PHE A 54 -4.71 -4.95 -6.90
C PHE A 54 -5.40 -3.60 -7.07
N SER A 55 -6.60 -3.61 -7.58
CA SER A 55 -7.44 -2.42 -7.74
C SER A 55 -8.88 -2.75 -7.37
N TYR A 56 -9.62 -1.74 -6.93
CA TYR A 56 -11.06 -1.85 -6.70
C TYR A 56 -11.75 -0.56 -7.10
N SER A 57 -13.02 -0.66 -7.52
CA SER A 57 -13.88 0.48 -7.77
C SER A 57 -15.27 0.21 -7.22
N MET A 58 -15.91 1.24 -6.66
CA MET A 58 -17.30 1.19 -6.25
C MET A 58 -17.97 2.49 -6.65
N THR A 59 -18.99 2.41 -7.51
CA THR A 59 -19.79 3.55 -7.92
C THR A 59 -21.26 3.26 -7.59
N VAL A 60 -21.89 4.17 -6.85
CA VAL A 60 -23.33 4.10 -6.56
C VAL A 60 -24.02 5.23 -7.30
N ASN A 61 -24.83 4.89 -8.29
CA ASN A 61 -25.64 5.84 -9.04
C ASN A 61 -27.10 5.78 -8.54
N HIS A 62 -27.46 6.74 -7.71
CA HIS A 62 -28.83 6.88 -7.21
C HIS A 62 -29.27 8.33 -7.35
N PRO A 63 -29.76 8.74 -8.54
CA PRO A 63 -30.19 10.11 -8.76
C PRO A 63 -31.41 10.40 -7.91
N LEU A 64 -31.31 11.40 -7.02
CA LEU A 64 -32.41 11.90 -6.23
C LEU A 64 -32.90 13.24 -6.80
N PRO A 65 -34.20 13.51 -6.81
CA PRO A 65 -34.76 14.85 -7.07
C PRO A 65 -34.09 15.87 -6.14
N GLU A 66 -33.88 17.08 -6.62
CA GLU A 66 -33.18 18.13 -5.88
C GLU A 66 -33.82 18.41 -4.50
N CYS A 67 -35.14 18.39 -4.44
CA CYS A 67 -35.89 18.57 -3.19
C CYS A 67 -35.65 17.49 -2.13
N ARG A 68 -35.05 16.34 -2.50
CA ARG A 68 -34.69 15.23 -1.60
C ARG A 68 -33.21 15.12 -1.33
N ARG A 69 -32.36 15.95 -1.95
CA ARG A 69 -30.92 16.01 -1.73
C ARG A 69 -30.64 16.70 -0.39
N LYS A 70 -30.75 15.97 0.69
CA LYS A 70 -30.22 16.42 1.99
C LYS A 70 -28.74 16.06 2.06
N ALA A 71 -27.91 17.04 2.44
CA ALA A 71 -26.50 16.76 2.77
C ALA A 71 -26.48 15.75 3.92
N GLN A 72 -26.00 14.55 3.65
CA GLN A 72 -25.67 13.61 4.73
C GLN A 72 -24.31 13.97 5.30
N PRO A 73 -24.12 13.86 6.60
CA PRO A 73 -22.79 14.01 7.18
C PRO A 73 -21.85 13.02 6.50
N ALA A 74 -20.71 13.51 6.01
CA ALA A 74 -19.68 12.63 5.45
C ALA A 74 -19.17 11.72 6.57
N ASP A 75 -19.17 10.42 6.31
CA ASP A 75 -18.57 9.48 7.23
C ASP A 75 -17.05 9.56 7.10
N PRO A 76 -16.33 9.94 8.15
CA PRO A 76 -14.89 10.16 8.09
C PRO A 76 -14.08 8.90 7.77
N ASP A 77 -14.64 7.71 7.96
CA ASP A 77 -13.97 6.42 7.79
C ASP A 77 -14.54 5.58 6.63
N GLU A 78 -15.34 6.19 5.76
CA GLU A 78 -15.92 5.49 4.61
C GLU A 78 -14.85 4.90 3.68
N ASP A 79 -13.78 5.66 3.43
CA ASP A 79 -12.64 5.22 2.63
C ASP A 79 -11.98 3.96 3.21
N LEU A 80 -11.78 3.90 4.52
CA LEU A 80 -11.19 2.77 5.21
C LEU A 80 -12.09 1.53 5.11
N ARG A 81 -13.39 1.69 5.31
CA ARG A 81 -14.35 0.57 5.17
C ARG A 81 -14.40 0.02 3.75
N ARG A 82 -14.32 0.88 2.74
CA ARG A 82 -14.24 0.45 1.34
C ARG A 82 -12.99 -0.38 1.06
N ILE A 83 -11.84 0.02 1.60
CA ILE A 83 -10.58 -0.73 1.47
C ILE A 83 -10.71 -2.10 2.14
N ARG A 84 -11.23 -2.16 3.36
CA ARG A 84 -11.47 -3.43 4.07
C ARG A 84 -12.42 -4.34 3.29
N ALA A 85 -13.50 -3.80 2.77
CA ALA A 85 -14.44 -4.55 1.94
C ALA A 85 -13.76 -5.07 0.68
N ALA A 86 -12.95 -4.26 0.00
CA ALA A 86 -12.20 -4.69 -1.18
C ALA A 86 -11.24 -5.86 -0.87
N VAL A 87 -10.50 -5.78 0.24
CA VAL A 87 -9.64 -6.89 0.68
C VAL A 87 -10.47 -8.12 1.05
N ALA A 88 -11.56 -7.96 1.79
CA ALA A 88 -12.41 -9.07 2.23
C ALA A 88 -13.05 -9.83 1.06
N HIS A 89 -13.45 -9.12 0.01
CA HIS A 89 -14.07 -9.71 -1.19
C HIS A 89 -13.08 -10.06 -2.31
N SER A 90 -11.79 -9.79 -2.12
CA SER A 90 -10.75 -10.16 -3.08
C SER A 90 -10.41 -11.66 -3.00
N THR A 91 -9.62 -12.12 -3.98
CA THR A 91 -9.06 -13.48 -4.02
C THR A 91 -7.81 -13.64 -3.16
N LEU A 92 -7.34 -12.57 -2.51
CA LEU A 92 -6.19 -12.61 -1.61
C LEU A 92 -6.41 -13.63 -0.48
N ARG A 93 -5.37 -14.40 -0.15
CA ARG A 93 -5.41 -15.42 0.92
C ARG A 93 -4.11 -15.38 1.73
N ALA A 94 -4.13 -16.08 2.86
CA ALA A 94 -2.94 -16.23 3.69
C ALA A 94 -1.77 -16.81 2.88
N GLY A 95 -0.59 -16.23 3.04
CA GLY A 95 0.62 -16.59 2.30
C GLY A 95 0.85 -15.81 1.00
N ASP A 96 -0.13 -15.06 0.50
CA ASP A 96 0.08 -14.11 -0.59
C ASP A 96 0.90 -12.90 -0.11
N VAL A 97 1.44 -12.13 -1.06
CA VAL A 97 2.21 -10.90 -0.81
C VAL A 97 1.52 -9.71 -1.44
N MET A 98 1.43 -8.60 -0.68
CA MET A 98 0.97 -7.30 -1.15
C MET A 98 2.11 -6.27 -1.12
N LEU A 99 2.35 -5.61 -2.25
CA LEU A 99 3.28 -4.48 -2.37
C LEU A 99 2.51 -3.16 -2.22
N VAL A 100 2.92 -2.32 -1.27
CA VAL A 100 2.28 -1.03 -0.99
C VAL A 100 3.34 0.05 -0.89
N ALA A 101 3.13 1.20 -1.55
CA ALA A 101 4.06 2.31 -1.48
C ALA A 101 3.41 3.59 -0.96
N SER A 102 4.13 4.30 -0.11
CA SER A 102 3.78 5.65 0.34
C SER A 102 5.03 6.34 0.87
N VAL A 103 5.54 7.35 0.17
CA VAL A 103 6.81 8.03 0.52
C VAL A 103 6.77 8.53 1.96
N SER A 104 5.76 9.32 2.34
CA SER A 104 5.60 9.79 3.72
C SER A 104 5.11 8.72 4.70
N GLY A 105 4.52 7.65 4.22
CA GLY A 105 3.93 6.59 5.04
C GLY A 105 2.75 6.99 5.91
N ARG A 106 2.28 8.25 5.84
CA ARG A 106 1.28 8.82 6.77
C ARG A 106 -0.17 8.65 6.35
N ASN A 107 -0.42 8.43 5.05
CA ASN A 107 -1.75 8.46 4.46
C ASN A 107 -2.61 7.26 4.88
N ARG A 108 -3.91 7.51 5.06
CA ARG A 108 -4.90 6.55 5.59
C ARG A 108 -4.99 5.30 4.72
N ALA A 109 -5.17 5.47 3.41
CA ALA A 109 -5.47 4.37 2.49
C ALA A 109 -4.37 3.29 2.42
N PRO A 110 -3.06 3.61 2.20
CA PRO A 110 -2.02 2.59 2.19
C PRO A 110 -1.83 1.91 3.55
N VAL A 111 -2.03 2.64 4.67
CA VAL A 111 -1.96 2.05 6.01
C VAL A 111 -3.10 1.07 6.24
N GLU A 112 -4.34 1.45 5.89
CA GLU A 112 -5.51 0.58 6.02
C GLU A 112 -5.40 -0.68 5.18
N LEU A 113 -4.93 -0.54 3.93
CA LEU A 113 -4.70 -1.70 3.06
C LEU A 113 -3.70 -2.68 3.68
N ALA A 114 -2.58 -2.16 4.20
CA ALA A 114 -1.57 -2.99 4.85
C ALA A 114 -2.14 -3.73 6.07
N LEU A 115 -2.90 -3.04 6.92
CA LEU A 115 -3.54 -3.64 8.08
C LEU A 115 -4.56 -4.73 7.69
N ALA A 116 -5.45 -4.42 6.74
CA ALA A 116 -6.47 -5.35 6.28
C ALA A 116 -5.86 -6.61 5.62
N CYS A 117 -4.79 -6.45 4.84
CA CYS A 117 -4.04 -7.56 4.25
C CYS A 117 -3.43 -8.46 5.34
N ARG A 118 -2.77 -7.87 6.34
CA ARG A 118 -2.14 -8.65 7.42
C ARG A 118 -3.15 -9.38 8.30
N GLU A 119 -4.29 -8.79 8.60
CA GLU A 119 -5.40 -9.45 9.32
C GLU A 119 -5.89 -10.71 8.57
N ARG A 120 -5.75 -10.73 7.24
CA ARG A 120 -6.10 -11.87 6.39
C ARG A 120 -4.94 -12.87 6.19
N GLY A 121 -3.79 -12.62 6.81
CA GLY A 121 -2.59 -13.46 6.68
C GLY A 121 -1.80 -13.21 5.39
N VAL A 122 -2.12 -12.14 4.64
CA VAL A 122 -1.33 -11.67 3.50
C VAL A 122 -0.11 -10.93 4.02
N ARG A 123 1.08 -11.25 3.53
CA ARG A 123 2.33 -10.57 3.89
C ARG A 123 2.42 -9.25 3.15
N VAL A 124 2.90 -8.21 3.82
CA VAL A 124 2.95 -6.88 3.22
C VAL A 124 4.39 -6.36 3.17
N ILE A 125 4.82 -5.94 1.98
CA ILE A 125 6.08 -5.25 1.75
C ILE A 125 5.74 -3.78 1.51
N GLY A 126 6.25 -2.89 2.37
CA GLY A 126 6.02 -1.45 2.29
C GLY A 126 7.23 -0.71 1.76
N PHE A 127 7.02 0.12 0.74
CA PHE A 127 8.01 1.05 0.22
C PHE A 127 7.72 2.44 0.79
N THR A 128 8.63 2.98 1.60
CA THR A 128 8.45 4.29 2.25
C THR A 128 9.79 4.95 2.52
N ALA A 129 9.83 6.27 2.64
CA ALA A 129 11.02 6.99 3.05
C ALA A 129 11.05 7.11 4.58
N LEU A 130 11.90 6.35 5.25
CA LEU A 130 11.96 6.33 6.71
C LEU A 130 12.32 7.70 7.30
N ALA A 131 13.27 8.43 6.67
CA ALA A 131 13.64 9.77 7.08
C ALA A 131 12.48 10.77 6.99
N TYR A 132 11.56 10.58 6.04
CA TYR A 132 10.35 11.38 5.91
C TYR A 132 9.28 10.92 6.92
N THR A 133 9.03 9.62 6.95
CA THR A 133 8.03 8.99 7.81
C THR A 133 8.23 9.36 9.30
N GLN A 134 9.47 9.43 9.77
CA GLN A 134 9.79 9.79 11.16
C GLN A 134 9.40 11.24 11.53
N LYS A 135 9.30 12.14 10.56
CA LYS A 135 9.02 13.57 10.76
C LYS A 135 7.54 13.94 10.64
N VAL A 136 6.68 12.99 10.31
CA VAL A 136 5.25 13.25 10.10
C VAL A 136 4.36 12.47 11.05
N VAL A 137 3.21 13.06 11.36
CA VAL A 137 2.17 12.39 12.14
C VAL A 137 1.28 11.57 11.20
N SER A 138 0.89 10.37 11.64
CA SER A 138 -0.06 9.54 10.91
C SER A 138 -1.41 10.25 10.76
N LEU A 139 -2.04 10.07 9.61
CA LEU A 139 -3.43 10.47 9.36
C LEU A 139 -4.42 9.32 9.60
N HIS A 140 -3.92 8.11 9.87
CA HIS A 140 -4.74 6.95 10.12
C HIS A 140 -5.26 6.95 11.56
N PRO A 141 -6.54 6.56 11.83
CA PRO A 141 -7.14 6.59 13.17
C PRO A 141 -6.36 5.79 14.23
N THR A 142 -5.65 4.74 13.83
CA THR A 142 -4.81 3.94 14.75
C THR A 142 -3.51 4.62 15.15
N GLY A 143 -3.16 5.77 14.55
CA GLY A 143 -1.86 6.42 14.73
C GLY A 143 -0.69 5.72 14.04
N LYS A 144 -0.90 4.57 13.38
CA LYS A 144 0.14 3.82 12.65
C LYS A 144 0.46 4.49 11.32
N ARG A 145 1.74 4.43 10.94
CA ARG A 145 2.24 4.77 9.62
C ARG A 145 2.48 3.49 8.82
N LEU A 146 2.76 3.58 7.54
CA LEU A 146 2.97 2.40 6.70
C LEU A 146 4.08 1.50 7.25
N CYS A 147 5.20 2.07 7.70
CA CYS A 147 6.31 1.30 8.30
C CYS A 147 5.90 0.51 9.55
N ASP A 148 4.86 0.95 10.28
CA ASP A 148 4.36 0.28 11.48
C ASP A 148 3.34 -0.83 11.13
N ALA A 149 2.85 -0.86 9.87
CA ALA A 149 1.76 -1.71 9.42
C ALA A 149 2.19 -2.84 8.46
N VAL A 150 3.47 -2.94 8.11
CA VAL A 150 3.99 -3.91 7.13
C VAL A 150 4.91 -4.95 7.77
N ASP A 151 5.20 -6.03 7.05
CA ASP A 151 6.11 -7.10 7.50
C ASP A 151 7.55 -6.78 7.14
N VAL A 152 7.79 -6.17 5.99
CA VAL A 152 9.09 -5.71 5.53
C VAL A 152 8.99 -4.28 5.04
N VAL A 153 9.90 -3.44 5.49
CA VAL A 153 10.05 -2.06 5.00
C VAL A 153 11.24 -1.98 4.07
N VAL A 154 11.02 -1.48 2.86
CA VAL A 154 12.07 -1.06 1.94
C VAL A 154 12.11 0.46 1.95
N ASP A 155 13.19 1.03 2.48
CA ASP A 155 13.38 2.47 2.53
C ASP A 155 13.82 2.98 1.16
N CYS A 156 13.02 3.85 0.55
CA CYS A 156 13.34 4.44 -0.75
C CYS A 156 14.32 5.61 -0.67
N GLY A 157 14.73 6.04 0.54
CA GLY A 157 15.73 7.08 0.76
C GLY A 157 15.33 8.48 0.33
N ALA A 158 14.04 8.73 0.05
CA ALA A 158 13.59 10.07 -0.35
C ALA A 158 13.74 11.07 0.81
N PRO A 159 14.21 12.29 0.53
CA PRO A 159 14.35 13.32 1.55
C PRO A 159 12.98 13.81 2.04
N TYR A 160 12.98 14.41 3.22
CA TYR A 160 11.79 15.09 3.73
C TYR A 160 11.42 16.29 2.86
N GLY A 161 10.16 16.38 2.43
CA GLY A 161 9.59 17.53 1.72
C GLY A 161 9.48 17.37 0.21
N ASP A 162 9.74 16.19 -0.36
CA ASP A 162 9.58 15.82 -1.78
C ASP A 162 10.42 16.64 -2.78
N ALA A 163 11.02 17.76 -2.38
CA ALA A 163 11.84 18.60 -3.23
C ALA A 163 13.32 18.50 -2.81
N GLY A 164 14.07 17.66 -3.51
CA GLY A 164 15.51 17.43 -3.25
C GLY A 164 16.43 18.50 -3.85
N VAL A 165 15.91 19.37 -4.70
CA VAL A 165 16.69 20.44 -5.36
C VAL A 165 16.25 21.79 -4.85
N LYS A 166 17.20 22.57 -4.30
CA LYS A 166 16.97 23.98 -4.00
C LYS A 166 17.09 24.76 -5.32
N VAL A 167 16.03 25.45 -5.69
CA VAL A 167 16.01 26.42 -6.79
C VAL A 167 16.44 27.77 -6.26
#